data_cb1616bc0fd947ab807201cb039bec92
#
_entry.id   cb1616bc0fd947ab807201cb039bec92
#
_cell.length_a   1.000
_cell.length_b   1.000
_cell.length_c   1.000
_cell.angle_alpha   90.00
_cell.angle_beta   90.00
_cell.angle_gamma   90.00
#
_symmetry.space_group_name_H-M   'P 1'
#
loop_
_entity.id
_entity.type
_entity.pdbx_description
1 polymer ?
#
loop_
_entity_poly.entity_id
_entity_poly.type
_entity_poly.pdbx_seq_one_letter_code
_entity_poly.pdbx_strand_id
1 'polypeptide(L)'
;VGSEMCIRDRYIDYLALHKLNYFHWHLTDDQAWRVEMKCRPELTEKGSIREGEIFGLYPGKYQPLPYGGYYTHEDVHEIVRYAAERHITVIPEMDIPGHCMAVLATYPQFSTTPNEPKKAALTWGIFNKFNNVLAPKPEVFDFLKDVFSELCDLFPGQYIHVGGDECAKRWWQ
;
A
#
# COMPACT_ATOMS: atom_id res chain seq x y z
N VAL A 1 4.40 -2.06 -15.63
CA VAL A 1 4.35 -1.67 -17.04
C VAL A 1 2.96 -1.87 -17.65
N GLY A 2 2.24 -2.95 -17.36
CA GLY A 2 0.86 -3.12 -17.86
C GLY A 2 -0.22 -2.49 -16.97
N SER A 3 0.10 -2.18 -15.72
CA SER A 3 -0.85 -1.66 -14.73
C SER A 3 -1.12 -0.16 -14.90
N GLU A 4 -0.14 0.64 -15.27
CA GLU A 4 -0.28 2.08 -15.49
C GLU A 4 -1.24 2.36 -16.65
N MET A 5 -1.07 1.65 -17.76
CA MET A 5 -2.00 1.74 -18.90
C MET A 5 -3.41 1.32 -18.50
N CYS A 6 -3.57 0.28 -17.69
CA CYS A 6 -4.88 -0.15 -17.21
C CYS A 6 -5.55 0.89 -16.31
N ILE A 7 -4.80 1.53 -15.40
CA ILE A 7 -5.33 2.58 -14.53
C ILE A 7 -5.74 3.80 -15.35
N ARG A 8 -4.84 4.32 -16.19
CA ARG A 8 -5.09 5.49 -17.00
C ARG A 8 -6.18 5.25 -18.05
N ASP A 9 -6.01 4.19 -18.87
CA ASP A 9 -6.83 4.01 -20.08
C ASP A 9 -8.15 3.27 -19.81
N ARG A 10 -8.35 2.70 -18.62
CA ARG A 10 -9.56 1.95 -18.30
C ARG A 10 -10.27 2.48 -17.06
N TYR A 11 -9.59 2.45 -15.89
CA TYR A 11 -10.28 2.84 -14.66
C TYR A 11 -10.72 4.30 -14.68
N ILE A 12 -9.82 5.21 -14.97
CA ILE A 12 -10.13 6.65 -14.96
C ILE A 12 -11.14 6.99 -16.07
N ASP A 13 -10.98 6.43 -17.27
CA ASP A 13 -11.92 6.65 -18.36
C ASP A 13 -13.30 6.07 -18.08
N TYR A 14 -13.38 4.87 -17.46
CA TYR A 14 -14.65 4.30 -17.05
C TYR A 14 -15.31 5.09 -15.91
N LEU A 15 -14.53 5.56 -14.92
CA LEU A 15 -15.06 6.46 -13.89
C LEU A 15 -15.68 7.72 -14.52
N ALA A 16 -14.98 8.34 -15.46
CA ALA A 16 -15.47 9.50 -16.19
C ALA A 16 -16.75 9.20 -17.00
N LEU A 17 -16.76 8.07 -17.72
CA LEU A 17 -17.92 7.61 -18.49
C LEU A 17 -19.15 7.41 -17.61
N HIS A 18 -18.96 6.87 -16.41
CA HIS A 18 -20.01 6.67 -15.42
C HIS A 18 -20.29 7.90 -14.54
N LYS A 19 -19.70 9.07 -14.86
CA LYS A 19 -19.87 10.33 -14.13
C LYS A 19 -19.48 10.25 -12.66
N LEU A 20 -18.52 9.40 -12.33
CA LEU A 20 -17.89 9.32 -11.02
C LEU A 20 -16.76 10.35 -10.97
N ASN A 21 -16.59 10.99 -9.81
CA ASN A 21 -15.66 12.11 -9.63
C ASN A 21 -14.55 11.84 -8.62
N TYR A 22 -14.47 10.63 -8.10
CA TYR A 22 -13.39 10.18 -7.23
C TYR A 22 -12.81 8.86 -7.71
N PHE A 23 -11.49 8.74 -7.66
CA PHE A 23 -10.73 7.52 -7.85
C PHE A 23 -10.02 7.17 -6.53
N HIS A 24 -10.54 6.17 -5.83
CA HIS A 24 -9.91 5.62 -4.64
C HIS A 24 -8.82 4.62 -5.08
N TRP A 25 -7.57 4.93 -4.76
CA TRP A 25 -6.42 4.18 -5.21
C TRP A 25 -5.72 3.49 -4.03
N HIS A 26 -5.96 2.19 -3.87
CA HIS A 26 -5.36 1.35 -2.84
C HIS A 26 -3.91 1.04 -3.20
N LEU A 27 -2.95 1.63 -2.48
CA LEU A 27 -1.52 1.61 -2.83
C LEU A 27 -0.67 0.75 -1.90
N THR A 28 -1.19 0.36 -0.75
CA THR A 28 -0.43 -0.43 0.23
C THR A 28 -1.28 -1.50 0.87
N ASP A 29 -0.69 -2.67 1.06
CA ASP A 29 -1.33 -3.80 1.74
C ASP A 29 -0.25 -4.78 2.23
N ASP A 30 -0.64 -5.88 2.83
CA ASP A 30 0.23 -6.96 3.31
C ASP A 30 1.19 -7.49 2.24
N GLN A 31 0.78 -7.48 0.96
CA GLN A 31 1.53 -8.06 -0.15
C GLN A 31 2.59 -7.13 -0.72
N ALA A 32 2.40 -5.82 -0.60
CA ALA A 32 3.37 -4.86 -1.10
C ALA A 32 3.05 -3.40 -0.76
N TRP A 33 4.09 -2.58 -0.81
CA TRP A 33 4.05 -1.13 -0.86
C TRP A 33 4.20 -0.68 -2.33
N ARG A 34 3.26 0.08 -2.87
CA ARG A 34 3.16 0.34 -4.33
C ARG A 34 3.37 1.80 -4.75
N VAL A 35 3.86 2.66 -3.88
CA VAL A 35 4.18 4.06 -4.21
C VAL A 35 5.60 4.39 -3.78
N GLU A 36 6.34 5.11 -4.63
CA GLU A 36 7.68 5.59 -4.30
C GLU A 36 7.65 6.54 -3.10
N MET A 37 8.52 6.28 -2.11
CA MET A 37 8.70 7.13 -0.94
C MET A 37 10.15 7.58 -0.87
N LYS A 38 10.39 8.89 -1.08
CA LYS A 38 11.73 9.48 -0.99
C LYS A 38 12.17 9.71 0.45
N CYS A 39 11.22 10.01 1.33
CA CYS A 39 11.48 10.12 2.78
C CYS A 39 11.86 8.78 3.42
N ARG A 40 11.44 7.66 2.83
CA ARG A 40 11.66 6.28 3.32
C ARG A 40 11.96 5.34 2.16
N PRO A 41 13.14 5.44 1.49
CA PRO A 41 13.43 4.70 0.26
C PRO A 41 13.32 3.18 0.40
N GLU A 42 13.61 2.64 1.59
CA GLU A 42 13.54 1.20 1.85
C GLU A 42 12.12 0.64 1.67
N LEU A 43 11.06 1.45 1.87
CA LEU A 43 9.69 1.03 1.56
C LEU A 43 9.53 0.68 0.09
N THR A 44 10.17 1.47 -0.78
CA THR A 44 10.17 1.25 -2.21
C THR A 44 11.07 0.08 -2.60
N GLU A 45 12.30 0.06 -2.08
CA GLU A 45 13.31 -0.94 -2.45
C GLU A 45 12.99 -2.34 -1.97
N LYS A 46 12.45 -2.47 -0.75
CA LYS A 46 12.17 -3.75 -0.09
C LYS A 46 10.67 -4.05 -0.01
N GLY A 47 9.87 -3.07 0.41
CA GLY A 47 8.44 -3.24 0.63
C GLY A 47 7.64 -3.46 -0.66
N SER A 48 8.17 -3.08 -1.82
CA SER A 48 7.51 -3.29 -3.11
C SER A 48 7.66 -4.70 -3.67
N ILE A 49 8.51 -5.55 -3.06
CA ILE A 49 8.89 -6.86 -3.61
C ILE A 49 8.45 -7.96 -2.64
N ARG A 50 7.88 -9.04 -3.17
CA ARG A 50 7.61 -10.28 -2.45
C ARG A 50 8.30 -11.47 -3.13
N GLU A 51 8.66 -12.50 -2.34
CA GLU A 51 9.47 -13.65 -2.77
C GLU A 51 8.76 -14.58 -3.75
N GLY A 52 7.45 -14.51 -3.84
CA GLY A 52 6.65 -15.40 -4.66
C GLY A 52 5.16 -15.08 -4.55
N GLU A 53 4.36 -16.00 -5.01
CA GLU A 53 2.91 -15.91 -4.97
C GLU A 53 2.28 -17.20 -4.45
N ILE A 54 1.10 -17.07 -3.88
CA ILE A 54 0.25 -18.21 -3.54
C ILE A 54 -1.06 -18.06 -4.31
N PHE A 55 -1.38 -19.05 -5.13
CA PHE A 55 -2.68 -19.12 -5.79
C PHE A 55 -3.74 -19.57 -4.80
N GLY A 56 -4.82 -18.80 -4.75
CA GLY A 56 -5.92 -19.03 -3.83
C GLY A 56 -5.66 -18.49 -2.44
N LEU A 57 -6.56 -18.83 -1.52
CA LEU A 57 -6.50 -18.44 -0.13
C LEU A 57 -5.39 -19.23 0.59
N TYR A 58 -4.71 -18.57 1.54
CA TYR A 58 -3.71 -19.23 2.39
C TYR A 58 -4.28 -20.54 3.02
N PRO A 59 -3.52 -21.67 3.02
CA PRO A 59 -2.13 -21.84 2.57
C PRO A 59 -1.93 -21.95 1.05
N GLY A 60 -2.97 -22.17 0.26
CA GLY A 60 -2.95 -22.18 -1.20
C GLY A 60 -1.83 -22.99 -1.87
N LYS A 61 -1.58 -22.71 -3.14
CA LYS A 61 -0.51 -23.34 -3.93
C LYS A 61 0.62 -22.32 -4.17
N TYR A 62 1.76 -22.56 -3.58
CA TYR A 62 2.93 -21.68 -3.68
C TYR A 62 3.62 -21.76 -5.05
N GLN A 63 4.01 -20.61 -5.58
CA GLN A 63 4.83 -20.44 -6.78
C GLN A 63 6.00 -19.53 -6.46
N PRO A 64 7.25 -19.98 -6.58
CA PRO A 64 8.45 -19.21 -6.24
C PRO A 64 8.85 -18.26 -7.39
N LEU A 65 7.96 -17.35 -7.74
CA LEU A 65 8.23 -16.30 -8.71
C LEU A 65 8.20 -14.93 -7.98
N PRO A 66 9.37 -14.31 -7.77
CA PRO A 66 9.40 -12.98 -7.19
C PRO A 66 8.56 -11.99 -8.01
N TYR A 67 7.78 -11.20 -7.32
CA TYR A 67 6.93 -10.17 -7.92
C TYR A 67 7.17 -8.85 -7.23
N GLY A 68 7.32 -7.79 -8.00
CA GLY A 68 7.57 -6.45 -7.48
C GLY A 68 7.18 -5.36 -8.47
N GLY A 69 7.14 -4.14 -7.96
CA GLY A 69 6.85 -2.93 -8.72
C GLY A 69 6.18 -1.89 -7.85
N TYR A 70 6.32 -0.66 -8.25
CA TYR A 70 5.74 0.51 -7.59
C TYR A 70 5.55 1.62 -8.63
N TYR A 71 4.74 2.60 -8.28
CA TYR A 71 4.56 3.81 -9.06
C TYR A 71 5.57 4.85 -8.58
N THR A 72 6.32 5.42 -9.51
CA THR A 72 7.21 6.55 -9.24
C THR A 72 6.38 7.82 -8.98
N HIS A 73 7.00 8.85 -8.40
CA HIS A 73 6.35 10.16 -8.29
C HIS A 73 5.88 10.68 -9.64
N GLU A 74 6.65 10.42 -10.70
CA GLU A 74 6.30 10.84 -12.05
C GLU A 74 5.07 10.11 -12.58
N ASP A 75 4.97 8.80 -12.36
CA ASP A 75 3.77 8.01 -12.70
C ASP A 75 2.53 8.54 -11.95
N VAL A 76 2.68 8.84 -10.66
CA VAL A 76 1.58 9.37 -9.85
C VAL A 76 1.14 10.74 -10.37
N HIS A 77 2.07 11.65 -10.65
CA HIS A 77 1.76 12.96 -11.21
C HIS A 77 1.04 12.86 -12.56
N GLU A 78 1.47 11.92 -13.42
CA GLU A 78 0.79 11.68 -14.69
C GLU A 78 -0.65 11.21 -14.48
N ILE A 79 -0.87 10.23 -13.59
CA ILE A 79 -2.20 9.70 -13.27
C ILE A 79 -3.10 10.76 -12.64
N VAL A 80 -2.60 11.55 -11.69
CA VAL A 80 -3.34 12.64 -11.05
C VAL A 80 -3.75 13.70 -12.07
N ARG A 81 -2.84 14.10 -12.96
CA ARG A 81 -3.14 15.06 -14.04
C ARG A 81 -4.20 14.51 -15.00
N TYR A 82 -4.05 13.27 -15.44
CA TYR A 82 -5.00 12.61 -16.34
C TYR A 82 -6.40 12.50 -15.75
N ALA A 83 -6.49 12.21 -14.44
CA ALA A 83 -7.75 12.19 -13.69
C ALA A 83 -8.37 13.61 -13.60
N ALA A 84 -7.54 14.62 -13.28
CA ALA A 84 -7.99 16.00 -13.15
C ALA A 84 -8.59 16.56 -14.47
N GLU A 85 -8.03 16.21 -15.62
CA GLU A 85 -8.57 16.56 -16.95
C GLU A 85 -9.99 16.00 -17.16
N ARG A 86 -10.40 14.99 -16.39
CA ARG A 86 -11.72 14.35 -16.39
C ARG A 86 -12.56 14.70 -15.18
N HIS A 87 -12.16 15.71 -14.43
CA HIS A 87 -12.82 16.13 -13.19
C HIS A 87 -12.89 15.03 -12.11
N ILE A 88 -11.88 14.15 -12.08
CA ILE A 88 -11.76 13.08 -11.10
C ILE A 88 -10.65 13.43 -10.12
N THR A 89 -10.97 13.40 -8.83
CA THR A 89 -9.99 13.53 -7.75
C THR A 89 -9.46 12.16 -7.35
N VAL A 90 -8.14 12.00 -7.30
CA VAL A 90 -7.50 10.77 -6.81
C VAL A 90 -7.37 10.84 -5.29
N ILE A 91 -7.86 9.81 -4.61
CA ILE A 91 -7.72 9.61 -3.17
C ILE A 91 -6.77 8.42 -2.96
N PRO A 92 -5.51 8.64 -2.55
CA PRO A 92 -4.62 7.54 -2.22
C PRO A 92 -5.05 6.86 -0.92
N GLU A 93 -4.90 5.54 -0.86
CA GLU A 93 -5.05 4.80 0.37
C GLU A 93 -3.72 4.23 0.83
N MET A 94 -3.42 4.47 2.10
CA MET A 94 -2.39 3.77 2.87
C MET A 94 -3.07 3.06 4.02
N ASP A 95 -3.25 1.75 3.91
CA ASP A 95 -3.96 0.97 4.92
C ASP A 95 -3.12 0.79 6.18
N ILE A 96 -3.65 1.27 7.30
CA ILE A 96 -3.07 1.23 8.64
C ILE A 96 -4.17 1.08 9.70
N PRO A 97 -3.86 0.58 10.90
CA PRO A 97 -2.60 -0.01 11.34
C PRO A 97 -2.46 -1.48 11.00
N GLY A 98 -3.52 -2.12 10.46
CA GLY A 98 -3.51 -3.47 9.89
C GLY A 98 -2.90 -3.48 8.49
N HIS A 99 -2.90 -4.64 7.85
CA HIS A 99 -2.42 -4.82 6.46
C HIS A 99 -1.01 -4.26 6.18
N CYS A 100 -0.13 -4.29 7.19
CA CYS A 100 1.19 -3.67 7.17
C CYS A 100 2.36 -4.66 7.06
N MET A 101 2.16 -5.90 6.55
CA MET A 101 3.27 -6.87 6.44
C MET A 101 4.41 -6.36 5.56
N ALA A 102 4.13 -5.64 4.48
CA ALA A 102 5.16 -5.05 3.63
C ALA A 102 5.99 -3.99 4.40
N VAL A 103 5.33 -3.16 5.22
CA VAL A 103 6.01 -2.20 6.11
C VAL A 103 6.83 -2.93 7.16
N LEU A 104 6.26 -3.93 7.81
CA LEU A 104 6.93 -4.70 8.87
C LEU A 104 8.07 -5.58 8.35
N ALA A 105 8.01 -6.03 7.10
CA ALA A 105 9.13 -6.70 6.44
C ALA A 105 10.31 -5.75 6.20
N THR A 106 10.03 -4.46 5.99
CA THR A 106 11.03 -3.41 5.81
C THR A 106 11.55 -2.89 7.14
N TYR A 107 10.65 -2.66 8.10
CA TYR A 107 10.90 -2.08 9.43
C TYR A 107 10.34 -2.99 10.54
N PRO A 108 11.00 -4.13 10.86
CA PRO A 108 10.50 -5.08 11.87
C PRO A 108 10.30 -4.46 13.26
N GLN A 109 11.07 -3.42 13.59
CA GLN A 109 10.97 -2.68 14.85
C GLN A 109 9.61 -2.00 15.07
N PHE A 110 8.83 -1.77 14.01
CA PHE A 110 7.49 -1.19 14.10
C PHE A 110 6.42 -2.20 14.53
N SER A 111 6.80 -3.47 14.63
CA SER A 111 5.92 -4.52 15.16
C SER A 111 5.90 -4.54 16.69
N THR A 112 4.85 -5.11 17.28
CA THR A 112 4.82 -5.52 18.69
C THR A 112 5.68 -6.76 18.95
N THR A 113 6.02 -7.51 17.88
CA THR A 113 6.90 -8.69 17.93
C THR A 113 8.10 -8.50 16.99
N PRO A 114 9.02 -7.56 17.31
CA PRO A 114 10.10 -7.15 16.39
C PRO A 114 11.15 -8.25 16.15
N ASN A 115 11.25 -9.22 17.04
CA ASN A 115 12.20 -10.33 16.93
C ASN A 115 11.69 -11.50 16.07
N GLU A 116 10.42 -11.46 15.68
CA GLU A 116 9.86 -12.44 14.75
C GLU A 116 10.21 -12.08 13.31
N PRO A 117 10.60 -13.05 12.46
CA PRO A 117 10.82 -12.80 11.04
C PRO A 117 9.55 -12.21 10.38
N LYS A 118 9.72 -11.10 9.66
CA LYS A 118 8.65 -10.45 8.92
C LYS A 118 8.93 -10.54 7.43
N LYS A 119 7.92 -10.90 6.65
CA LYS A 119 7.97 -10.95 5.19
C LYS A 119 6.68 -10.42 4.61
N ALA A 120 6.74 -9.79 3.45
CA ALA A 120 5.55 -9.42 2.70
C ALA A 120 4.68 -10.65 2.44
N ALA A 121 3.37 -10.50 2.53
CA ALA A 121 2.46 -11.61 2.33
C ALA A 121 2.46 -12.08 0.87
N LEU A 122 2.30 -13.38 0.68
CA LEU A 122 2.30 -13.99 -0.66
C LEU A 122 0.90 -14.10 -1.25
N THR A 123 -0.13 -13.91 -0.43
CA THR A 123 -1.55 -13.95 -0.81
C THR A 123 -2.40 -13.22 0.22
N TRP A 124 -3.68 -13.15 -0.06
CA TRP A 124 -4.71 -12.63 0.85
C TRP A 124 -5.19 -13.69 1.86
N GLY A 125 -6.07 -13.29 2.78
CA GLY A 125 -6.68 -14.20 3.76
C GLY A 125 -5.76 -14.59 4.90
N ILE A 126 -4.78 -13.75 5.24
CA ILE A 126 -3.84 -13.93 6.35
C ILE A 126 -4.32 -13.29 7.65
N PHE A 127 -5.48 -12.65 7.64
CA PHE A 127 -6.05 -12.02 8.83
C PHE A 127 -6.03 -12.95 10.05
N ASN A 128 -5.57 -12.44 11.18
CA ASN A 128 -5.36 -13.20 12.42
C ASN A 128 -4.37 -14.38 12.35
N LYS A 129 -3.69 -14.62 11.25
CA LYS A 129 -2.69 -15.69 11.14
C LYS A 129 -1.28 -15.18 11.42
N PHE A 130 -0.99 -13.96 11.00
CA PHE A 130 0.29 -13.30 11.20
C PHE A 130 0.11 -11.93 11.85
N ASN A 131 1.13 -11.45 12.56
CA ASN A 131 1.12 -10.11 13.11
C ASN A 131 1.48 -9.10 12.00
N ASN A 132 0.45 -8.52 11.40
CA ASN A 132 0.52 -7.51 10.35
C ASN A 132 0.18 -6.10 10.84
N VAL A 133 0.18 -5.88 12.17
CA VAL A 133 -0.30 -4.65 12.78
C VAL A 133 0.87 -3.81 13.28
N LEU A 134 0.87 -2.52 12.94
CA LEU A 134 1.82 -1.54 13.46
C LEU A 134 1.61 -1.35 14.97
N ALA A 135 2.72 -1.32 15.71
CA ALA A 135 2.68 -1.06 17.15
C ALA A 135 2.41 0.43 17.43
N PRO A 136 1.64 0.77 18.49
CA PRO A 136 1.38 2.15 18.85
C PRO A 136 2.58 2.76 19.61
N LYS A 137 3.70 2.96 18.91
CA LYS A 137 4.97 3.48 19.42
C LYS A 137 5.28 4.86 18.85
N PRO A 138 5.99 5.74 19.59
CA PRO A 138 6.34 7.08 19.10
C PRO A 138 7.03 7.04 17.72
N GLU A 139 8.00 6.15 17.52
CA GLU A 139 8.72 6.02 16.26
C GLU A 139 7.84 5.62 15.08
N VAL A 140 6.72 4.92 15.33
CA VAL A 140 5.73 4.59 14.29
C VAL A 140 4.94 5.85 13.92
N PHE A 141 4.58 6.69 14.89
CA PHE A 141 3.90 7.96 14.60
C PHE A 141 4.81 8.93 13.84
N ASP A 142 6.10 8.97 14.15
CA ASP A 142 7.07 9.78 13.38
C ASP A 142 7.19 9.26 11.94
N PHE A 143 7.29 7.95 11.77
CA PHE A 143 7.26 7.30 10.46
C PHE A 143 5.98 7.66 9.67
N LEU A 144 4.82 7.53 10.28
CA LEU A 144 3.53 7.86 9.64
C LEU A 144 3.48 9.35 9.25
N LYS A 145 3.99 10.24 10.10
CA LYS A 145 4.06 11.67 9.80
C LYS A 145 4.90 11.96 8.56
N ASP A 146 6.08 11.34 8.44
CA ASP A 146 6.93 11.51 7.27
C ASP A 146 6.23 11.04 6.00
N VAL A 147 5.65 9.84 6.05
CA VAL A 147 4.96 9.23 4.90
C VAL A 147 3.73 10.03 4.48
N PHE A 148 2.88 10.43 5.44
CA PHE A 148 1.69 11.23 5.12
C PHE A 148 2.04 12.62 4.62
N SER A 149 3.13 13.23 5.11
CA SER A 149 3.61 14.52 4.58
C SER A 149 3.97 14.41 3.10
N GLU A 150 4.72 13.38 2.72
CA GLU A 150 5.07 13.14 1.32
C GLU A 150 3.85 12.81 0.44
N LEU A 151 2.90 12.01 0.96
CA LEU A 151 1.65 11.75 0.24
C LEU A 151 0.80 13.00 0.03
N CYS A 152 0.74 13.91 1.01
CA CYS A 152 0.05 15.19 0.87
C CYS A 152 0.67 16.07 -0.23
N ASP A 153 2.00 16.04 -0.37
CA ASP A 153 2.69 16.78 -1.44
C ASP A 153 2.45 16.13 -2.82
N LEU A 154 2.31 14.81 -2.85
CA LEU A 154 2.16 14.03 -4.08
C LEU A 154 0.72 14.04 -4.63
N PHE A 155 -0.28 14.09 -3.74
CA PHE A 155 -1.70 14.05 -4.09
C PHE A 155 -2.40 15.35 -3.68
N PRO A 156 -2.87 16.18 -4.63
CA PRO A 156 -3.45 17.49 -4.35
C PRO A 156 -4.90 17.44 -3.83
N GLY A 157 -5.48 16.25 -3.69
CA GLY A 157 -6.82 16.06 -3.14
C GLY A 157 -6.91 16.43 -1.66
N GLN A 158 -8.12 16.72 -1.18
CA GLN A 158 -8.35 17.07 0.23
C GLN A 158 -8.30 15.86 1.18
N TYR A 159 -8.31 14.65 0.66
CA TYR A 159 -8.48 13.44 1.45
C TYR A 159 -7.37 12.42 1.13
N ILE A 160 -6.88 11.78 2.19
CA ILE A 160 -6.12 10.53 2.14
C ILE A 160 -6.94 9.49 2.90
N HIS A 161 -7.11 8.32 2.30
CA HIS A 161 -7.78 7.19 2.95
C HIS A 161 -6.74 6.41 3.78
N VAL A 162 -7.07 6.11 5.02
CA VAL A 162 -6.16 5.42 5.95
C VAL A 162 -6.52 3.94 6.16
N GLY A 163 -7.47 3.42 5.40
CA GLY A 163 -7.95 2.06 5.52
C GLY A 163 -8.62 1.80 6.86
N GLY A 164 -7.95 1.06 7.72
CA GLY A 164 -8.44 0.68 9.04
C GLY A 164 -9.01 -0.73 9.06
N ASP A 165 -8.81 -1.48 8.00
CA ASP A 165 -9.40 -2.80 7.81
C ASP A 165 -8.75 -3.84 8.73
N GLU A 166 -9.56 -4.78 9.18
CA GLU A 166 -9.18 -6.03 9.85
C GLU A 166 -8.03 -5.92 10.87
N CYS A 167 -7.93 -4.79 11.60
CA CYS A 167 -6.89 -4.59 12.62
C CYS A 167 -7.10 -5.56 13.79
N ALA A 168 -6.25 -6.56 13.87
CA ALA A 168 -6.30 -7.59 14.91
C ALA A 168 -5.73 -7.06 16.23
N LYS A 169 -6.55 -6.43 17.07
CA LYS A 169 -6.19 -5.76 18.34
C LYS A 169 -5.46 -6.68 19.34
N ARG A 170 -5.57 -8.00 19.19
CA ARG A 170 -4.83 -8.96 20.03
C ARG A 170 -3.31 -8.79 19.98
N TRP A 171 -2.80 -8.17 18.91
CA TRP A 171 -1.38 -7.91 18.76
C TRP A 171 -0.89 -6.69 19.56
N TRP A 172 -1.80 -5.93 20.17
CA TRP A 172 -1.51 -4.83 21.05
C TRP A 172 -1.64 -5.17 22.55
N GLN A 173 -1.99 -6.41 22.88
CA GLN A 173 -2.23 -6.89 24.24
C GLN A 173 -0.98 -7.52 24.87
#